data_70d2052de8b399b54a5700c5bb8bc1ab
#
_entry.id   70d2052de8b399b54a5700c5bb8bc1ab
#
_cell.length_a   1.000
_cell.length_b   1.000
_cell.length_c   1.000
_cell.angle_alpha   90.00
_cell.angle_beta   90.00
_cell.angle_gamma   90.00
#
_symmetry.space_group_name_H-M   'P 1'
#
loop_
_entity.id
_entity.type
_entity.pdbx_description
1 polymer ?
#
loop_
_entity_poly.entity_id
_entity_poly.type
_entity_poly.pdbx_seq_one_letter_code
_entity_poly.pdbx_strand_id
1 'polypeptide(L)'
;MPPKTLNQPKSVLLLGATGTIGRAVVQQLLAEGHRVHCPLRGAVPKLGLWAQPGVTPLAQAQPLQVAKAASYDAVISCLASRTGTPKDAWAVDYATNLAYLHALQQAGQTPHFVLLSAICVQRPDLAFQQAKLAFEAQLQAAGLRWSVVRPTAFFKSLSGQWARVQAGKPFLVFGNGRLTACKPISDADLAAFITGCLAHPQRWNAVLPIGGPGPALTPLDQAQALSDALGQKVAVRHVPVALLDIIIGGLRLAGLLSPRAREKAELARIGRYYATQSMLVWDDQARAYSAQATPEFGTDTLADHYAKLAAGTAQVDLGAHAVF
;
A
#
# COMPACT_ATOMS: atom_id res chain seq x y z
N MET A 1 2.92 -7.09 -32.54
CA MET A 1 2.85 -7.67 -31.20
C MET A 1 4.12 -8.50 -31.01
N PRO A 2 4.99 -8.20 -30.04
CA PRO A 2 6.07 -9.12 -29.70
C PRO A 2 5.45 -10.40 -29.11
N PRO A 3 6.06 -11.58 -29.32
CA PRO A 3 5.54 -12.84 -28.81
C PRO A 3 5.49 -12.76 -27.26
N LYS A 4 4.34 -13.06 -26.67
CA LYS A 4 4.23 -13.35 -25.23
C LYS A 4 5.15 -14.55 -24.98
N THR A 5 6.34 -14.32 -24.47
CA THR A 5 7.11 -15.37 -23.81
C THR A 5 6.22 -15.86 -22.65
N LEU A 6 5.62 -17.03 -22.82
CA LEU A 6 4.91 -17.73 -21.78
C LEU A 6 5.91 -17.95 -20.63
N ASN A 7 5.87 -17.06 -19.64
CA ASN A 7 6.60 -17.26 -18.41
C ASN A 7 6.17 -18.60 -17.83
N GLN A 8 7.12 -19.47 -17.55
CA GLN A 8 6.78 -20.76 -16.91
C GLN A 8 6.01 -20.49 -15.62
N PRO A 9 4.93 -21.26 -15.34
CA PRO A 9 4.18 -21.12 -14.11
C PRO A 9 5.08 -21.18 -12.87
N LYS A 10 5.04 -20.14 -12.04
CA LYS A 10 5.82 -20.02 -10.81
C LYS A 10 4.99 -20.42 -9.59
N SER A 11 5.66 -20.97 -8.57
CA SER A 11 5.11 -21.16 -7.23
C SER A 11 5.42 -19.91 -6.40
N VAL A 12 4.41 -19.13 -6.04
CA VAL A 12 4.56 -17.85 -5.36
C VAL A 12 3.99 -17.92 -3.94
N LEU A 13 4.78 -17.58 -2.94
CA LEU A 13 4.31 -17.36 -1.58
C LEU A 13 3.87 -15.91 -1.45
N LEU A 14 2.58 -15.66 -1.17
CA LEU A 14 2.03 -14.32 -1.02
C LEU A 14 1.64 -14.05 0.43
N LEU A 15 2.37 -13.18 1.08
CA LEU A 15 2.09 -12.68 2.42
C LEU A 15 1.14 -11.47 2.35
N GLY A 16 0.14 -11.43 3.22
CA GLY A 16 -0.84 -10.33 3.24
C GLY A 16 -1.92 -10.42 2.15
N ALA A 17 -2.21 -11.61 1.64
CA ALA A 17 -3.17 -11.89 0.57
C ALA A 17 -4.61 -11.41 0.86
N THR A 18 -5.00 -11.20 2.13
CA THR A 18 -6.33 -10.70 2.53
C THR A 18 -6.49 -9.19 2.41
N GLY A 19 -5.40 -8.45 2.31
CA GLY A 19 -5.40 -7.00 2.11
C GLY A 19 -5.85 -6.59 0.70
N THR A 20 -6.13 -5.31 0.49
CA THR A 20 -6.60 -4.78 -0.80
C THR A 20 -5.63 -5.10 -1.93
N ILE A 21 -4.37 -4.69 -1.79
CA ILE A 21 -3.34 -4.98 -2.82
C ILE A 21 -3.04 -6.48 -2.89
N GLY A 22 -2.98 -7.19 -1.76
CA GLY A 22 -2.76 -8.64 -1.76
C GLY A 22 -3.81 -9.41 -2.58
N ARG A 23 -5.09 -9.05 -2.49
CA ARG A 23 -6.16 -9.66 -3.31
C ARG A 23 -5.95 -9.38 -4.81
N ALA A 24 -5.60 -8.14 -5.17
CA ALA A 24 -5.31 -7.78 -6.55
C ALA A 24 -4.08 -8.55 -7.08
N VAL A 25 -3.04 -8.73 -6.27
CA VAL A 25 -1.86 -9.53 -6.61
C VAL A 25 -2.22 -11.02 -6.80
N VAL A 26 -3.10 -11.61 -5.96
CA VAL A 26 -3.58 -12.99 -6.20
C VAL A 26 -4.25 -13.10 -7.56
N GLN A 27 -5.18 -12.18 -7.87
CA GLN A 27 -5.90 -12.18 -9.14
C GLN A 27 -4.95 -12.06 -10.34
N GLN A 28 -3.97 -11.15 -10.24
CA GLN A 28 -2.98 -10.92 -11.29
C GLN A 28 -2.09 -12.16 -11.50
N LEU A 29 -1.59 -12.77 -10.41
CA LEU A 29 -0.77 -13.99 -10.48
C LEU A 29 -1.53 -15.16 -11.12
N LEU A 30 -2.81 -15.34 -10.79
CA LEU A 30 -3.65 -16.36 -11.40
C LEU A 30 -3.88 -16.09 -12.90
N ALA A 31 -4.13 -14.83 -13.29
CA ALA A 31 -4.27 -14.45 -14.69
C ALA A 31 -2.99 -14.68 -15.50
N GLU A 32 -1.82 -14.63 -14.85
CA GLU A 32 -0.51 -14.96 -15.43
C GLU A 32 -0.19 -16.46 -15.39
N GLY A 33 -1.07 -17.29 -14.83
CA GLY A 33 -0.93 -18.76 -14.77
C GLY A 33 -0.04 -19.27 -13.63
N HIS A 34 0.26 -18.43 -12.62
CA HIS A 34 1.06 -18.81 -11.46
C HIS A 34 0.23 -19.55 -10.39
N ARG A 35 0.91 -20.29 -9.52
CA ARG A 35 0.32 -20.90 -8.32
C ARG A 35 0.65 -20.06 -7.11
N VAL A 36 -0.36 -19.79 -6.25
CA VAL A 36 -0.23 -18.86 -5.14
C VAL A 36 -0.51 -19.56 -3.81
N HIS A 37 0.47 -19.56 -2.93
CA HIS A 37 0.35 -20.04 -1.55
C HIS A 37 0.13 -18.85 -0.62
N CYS A 38 -0.99 -18.86 0.12
CA CYS A 38 -1.44 -17.72 0.91
C CYS A 38 -1.53 -18.07 2.38
N PRO A 39 -0.54 -17.77 3.21
CA PRO A 39 -0.66 -17.87 4.66
C PRO A 39 -1.75 -16.93 5.20
N LEU A 40 -2.69 -17.47 5.94
CA LEU A 40 -3.81 -16.76 6.54
C LEU A 40 -3.76 -16.84 8.06
N ARG A 41 -4.01 -15.73 8.75
CA ARG A 41 -4.06 -15.68 10.23
C ARG A 41 -5.31 -16.34 10.82
N GLY A 42 -6.39 -16.39 10.06
CA GLY A 42 -7.68 -16.95 10.45
C GLY A 42 -8.07 -18.20 9.67
N ALA A 43 -9.32 -18.61 9.82
CA ALA A 43 -9.91 -19.70 9.04
C ALA A 43 -9.91 -19.35 7.54
N VAL A 44 -9.80 -20.37 6.70
CA VAL A 44 -9.90 -20.21 5.25
C VAL A 44 -11.35 -19.95 4.86
N PRO A 45 -11.64 -18.84 4.15
CA PRO A 45 -12.98 -18.64 3.59
C PRO A 45 -13.25 -19.72 2.52
N LYS A 46 -14.45 -20.30 2.55
CA LYS A 46 -14.82 -21.43 1.68
C LYS A 46 -15.17 -21.04 0.23
N LEU A 47 -15.32 -19.75 -0.05
CA LEU A 47 -15.84 -19.22 -1.32
C LEU A 47 -14.97 -18.08 -1.87
N GLY A 48 -15.23 -17.69 -3.11
CA GLY A 48 -14.59 -16.57 -3.78
C GLY A 48 -13.12 -16.87 -4.17
N LEU A 49 -12.26 -15.90 -3.95
CA LEU A 49 -10.84 -15.96 -4.36
C LEU A 49 -10.10 -17.20 -3.82
N TRP A 50 -10.45 -17.63 -2.60
CA TRP A 50 -9.78 -18.73 -1.90
C TRP A 50 -10.13 -20.12 -2.43
N ALA A 51 -11.22 -20.24 -3.18
CA ALA A 51 -11.67 -21.49 -3.81
C ALA A 51 -11.25 -21.59 -5.28
N GLN A 52 -10.52 -20.60 -5.80
CA GLN A 52 -10.07 -20.62 -7.21
C GLN A 52 -8.94 -21.63 -7.42
N PRO A 53 -8.93 -22.34 -8.56
CA PRO A 53 -7.79 -23.16 -8.97
C PRO A 53 -6.50 -22.36 -8.97
N GLY A 54 -5.41 -22.93 -8.46
CA GLY A 54 -4.12 -22.27 -8.35
C GLY A 54 -3.88 -21.50 -7.05
N VAL A 55 -4.92 -21.32 -6.18
CA VAL A 55 -4.76 -20.78 -4.84
C VAL A 55 -4.67 -21.89 -3.79
N THR A 56 -3.65 -21.83 -2.96
CA THR A 56 -3.45 -22.73 -1.81
C THR A 56 -3.46 -21.91 -0.52
N PRO A 57 -4.61 -21.76 0.15
CA PRO A 57 -4.65 -21.06 1.44
C PRO A 57 -4.06 -21.94 2.55
N LEU A 58 -3.19 -21.36 3.39
CA LEU A 58 -2.49 -22.01 4.49
C LEU A 58 -2.98 -21.38 5.81
N ALA A 59 -3.98 -22.01 6.44
CA ALA A 59 -4.57 -21.50 7.68
C ALA A 59 -3.60 -21.63 8.85
N GLN A 60 -3.40 -20.54 9.62
CA GLN A 60 -2.65 -20.53 10.88
C GLN A 60 -1.24 -21.15 10.82
N ALA A 61 -0.68 -21.32 9.62
CA ALA A 61 0.62 -21.94 9.45
C ALA A 61 1.76 -21.01 9.92
N GLN A 62 2.71 -21.57 10.66
CA GLN A 62 3.89 -20.84 11.11
C GLN A 62 4.89 -20.66 9.96
N PRO A 63 5.70 -19.59 9.94
CA PRO A 63 6.63 -19.30 8.84
C PRO A 63 7.51 -20.49 8.43
N LEU A 64 8.09 -21.21 9.39
CA LEU A 64 8.95 -22.36 9.08
C LEU A 64 8.17 -23.55 8.49
N GLN A 65 6.94 -23.78 8.94
CA GLN A 65 6.06 -24.81 8.36
C GLN A 65 5.73 -24.46 6.92
N VAL A 66 5.39 -23.19 6.64
CA VAL A 66 5.15 -22.70 5.29
C VAL A 66 6.39 -22.87 4.41
N ALA A 67 7.56 -22.45 4.88
CA ALA A 67 8.81 -22.56 4.13
C ALA A 67 9.20 -24.02 3.82
N LYS A 68 8.81 -24.99 4.67
CA LYS A 68 9.09 -26.43 4.45
C LYS A 68 8.00 -27.15 3.63
N ALA A 69 6.82 -26.55 3.48
CA ALA A 69 5.69 -27.20 2.81
C ALA A 69 5.82 -27.24 1.29
N ALA A 70 6.55 -26.30 0.69
CA ALA A 70 6.77 -26.22 -0.74
C ALA A 70 8.07 -25.47 -1.06
N SER A 71 8.58 -25.64 -2.27
CA SER A 71 9.61 -24.78 -2.84
C SER A 71 8.95 -23.59 -3.55
N TYR A 72 9.44 -22.38 -3.30
CA TYR A 72 8.92 -21.15 -3.88
C TYR A 72 9.93 -20.52 -4.84
N ASP A 73 9.46 -20.16 -6.04
CA ASP A 73 10.23 -19.39 -7.01
C ASP A 73 10.30 -17.90 -6.59
N ALA A 74 9.24 -17.44 -5.92
CA ALA A 74 9.15 -16.07 -5.44
C ALA A 74 8.35 -15.96 -4.15
N VAL A 75 8.64 -14.90 -3.39
CA VAL A 75 7.83 -14.41 -2.28
C VAL A 75 7.40 -12.99 -2.59
N ILE A 76 6.12 -12.70 -2.45
CA ILE A 76 5.58 -11.34 -2.53
C ILE A 76 5.01 -10.99 -1.16
N SER A 77 5.50 -9.93 -0.53
CA SER A 77 4.95 -9.46 0.72
C SER A 77 4.16 -8.17 0.52
N CYS A 78 2.85 -8.27 0.74
CA CYS A 78 1.90 -7.16 0.84
C CYS A 78 1.47 -6.93 2.31
N LEU A 79 2.30 -7.34 3.27
CA LEU A 79 2.04 -7.10 4.68
C LEU A 79 2.14 -5.61 5.01
N ALA A 80 1.15 -5.13 5.75
CA ALA A 80 1.15 -3.79 6.32
C ALA A 80 0.42 -3.80 7.66
N SER A 81 0.92 -3.03 8.61
CA SER A 81 0.22 -2.76 9.87
C SER A 81 -1.10 -2.06 9.60
N ARG A 82 -2.14 -2.38 10.39
CA ARG A 82 -3.46 -1.78 10.23
C ARG A 82 -3.53 -0.37 10.78
N THR A 83 -2.87 -0.15 11.91
CA THR A 83 -2.95 1.11 12.63
C THR A 83 -1.72 1.98 12.42
N GLY A 84 -0.58 1.41 11.99
CA GLY A 84 0.69 2.12 11.89
C GLY A 84 1.26 2.55 13.25
N THR A 85 0.62 2.19 14.38
CA THR A 85 1.16 2.44 15.72
C THR A 85 2.46 1.67 15.93
N PRO A 86 3.36 2.12 16.83
CA PRO A 86 4.67 1.48 17.01
C PRO A 86 4.60 -0.03 17.21
N LYS A 87 3.70 -0.51 18.09
CA LYS A 87 3.55 -1.94 18.37
C LYS A 87 3.13 -2.74 17.15
N ASP A 88 2.11 -2.25 16.41
CA ASP A 88 1.56 -2.91 15.24
C ASP A 88 2.57 -2.87 14.07
N ALA A 89 3.20 -1.72 13.86
CA ALA A 89 4.20 -1.52 12.82
C ALA A 89 5.41 -2.46 12.97
N TRP A 90 6.04 -2.48 14.13
CA TRP A 90 7.18 -3.36 14.37
C TRP A 90 6.81 -4.85 14.34
N ALA A 91 5.60 -5.21 14.77
CA ALA A 91 5.12 -6.60 14.70
C ALA A 91 4.85 -7.07 13.27
N VAL A 92 4.21 -6.23 12.43
CA VAL A 92 3.72 -6.63 11.11
C VAL A 92 4.70 -6.22 10.00
N ASP A 93 5.08 -4.93 9.94
CA ASP A 93 5.92 -4.44 8.85
C ASP A 93 7.37 -4.94 8.96
N TYR A 94 7.85 -5.24 10.18
CA TYR A 94 9.20 -5.76 10.42
C TYR A 94 9.22 -7.24 10.83
N ALA A 95 8.76 -7.57 12.04
CA ALA A 95 9.02 -8.88 12.65
C ALA A 95 8.38 -10.04 11.88
N THR A 96 7.14 -9.88 11.38
CA THR A 96 6.49 -10.92 10.59
C THR A 96 7.23 -11.16 9.27
N ASN A 97 7.61 -10.10 8.56
CA ASN A 97 8.41 -10.22 7.33
C ASN A 97 9.75 -10.90 7.58
N LEU A 98 10.45 -10.51 8.65
CA LEU A 98 11.74 -11.08 9.05
C LEU A 98 11.62 -12.58 9.39
N ALA A 99 10.54 -12.98 10.08
CA ALA A 99 10.28 -14.37 10.41
C ALA A 99 10.13 -15.25 9.15
N TYR A 100 9.44 -14.76 8.11
CA TYR A 100 9.35 -15.47 6.83
C TYR A 100 10.69 -15.50 6.09
N LEU A 101 11.44 -14.41 6.06
CA LEU A 101 12.77 -14.36 5.45
C LEU A 101 13.71 -15.39 6.09
N HIS A 102 13.81 -15.42 7.42
CA HIS A 102 14.63 -16.39 8.16
C HIS A 102 14.15 -17.83 7.95
N ALA A 103 12.84 -18.07 7.93
CA ALA A 103 12.28 -19.39 7.69
C ALA A 103 12.66 -19.95 6.31
N LEU A 104 12.64 -19.13 5.28
CA LEU A 104 13.07 -19.50 3.93
C LEU A 104 14.56 -19.81 3.88
N GLN A 105 15.39 -18.98 4.50
CA GLN A 105 16.83 -19.24 4.63
C GLN A 105 17.13 -20.54 5.38
N GLN A 106 16.44 -20.81 6.50
CA GLN A 106 16.54 -22.05 7.25
C GLN A 106 16.10 -23.29 6.45
N ALA A 107 15.15 -23.10 5.53
CA ALA A 107 14.72 -24.16 4.60
C ALA A 107 15.64 -24.28 3.37
N GLY A 108 16.74 -23.54 3.29
CA GLY A 108 17.67 -23.54 2.15
C GLY A 108 17.09 -22.97 0.87
N GLN A 109 16.02 -22.15 0.95
CA GLN A 109 15.36 -21.57 -0.21
C GLN A 109 15.91 -20.18 -0.53
N THR A 110 16.04 -19.88 -1.82
CA THR A 110 16.53 -18.57 -2.32
C THR A 110 15.55 -17.95 -3.33
N PRO A 111 14.27 -17.74 -2.96
CA PRO A 111 13.28 -17.18 -3.88
C PRO A 111 13.58 -15.68 -4.18
N HIS A 112 13.03 -15.18 -5.29
CA HIS A 112 12.97 -13.74 -5.50
C HIS A 112 11.99 -13.10 -4.52
N PHE A 113 12.46 -12.21 -3.64
CA PHE A 113 11.61 -11.57 -2.65
C PHE A 113 11.17 -10.16 -3.12
N VAL A 114 9.88 -9.99 -3.38
CA VAL A 114 9.27 -8.71 -3.75
C VAL A 114 8.54 -8.13 -2.54
N LEU A 115 8.97 -6.97 -2.07
CA LEU A 115 8.38 -6.27 -0.92
C LEU A 115 7.54 -5.09 -1.38
N LEU A 116 6.28 -5.05 -0.97
CA LEU A 116 5.46 -3.84 -1.04
C LEU A 116 5.77 -2.94 0.16
N SER A 117 6.56 -1.92 -0.08
CA SER A 117 6.86 -0.87 0.88
C SER A 117 5.95 0.36 0.67
N ALA A 118 6.45 1.57 0.84
CA ALA A 118 5.71 2.80 0.60
C ALA A 118 6.66 3.95 0.25
N ILE A 119 6.26 4.87 -0.62
CA ILE A 119 7.11 6.00 -1.01
C ILE A 119 7.43 6.93 0.16
N CYS A 120 6.53 7.03 1.14
CA CYS A 120 6.70 7.90 2.31
C CYS A 120 7.86 7.51 3.23
N VAL A 121 8.48 6.33 3.06
CA VAL A 121 9.65 5.93 3.86
C VAL A 121 10.92 6.71 3.53
N GLN A 122 10.97 7.42 2.41
CA GLN A 122 12.12 8.25 2.03
C GLN A 122 12.34 9.44 2.99
N ARG A 123 11.32 9.85 3.75
CA ARG A 123 11.39 10.84 4.84
C ARG A 123 10.69 10.31 6.10
N PRO A 124 11.35 9.38 6.83
CA PRO A 124 10.72 8.67 7.92
C PRO A 124 10.56 9.57 9.17
N ASP A 125 9.33 9.74 9.64
CA ASP A 125 8.95 10.41 10.90
C ASP A 125 8.08 9.52 11.78
N LEU A 126 7.54 8.45 11.23
CA LEU A 126 6.55 7.58 11.86
C LEU A 126 7.11 6.17 12.07
N ALA A 127 6.60 5.48 13.09
CA ALA A 127 7.08 4.15 13.45
C ALA A 127 6.95 3.12 12.31
N PHE A 128 5.86 3.15 11.54
CA PHE A 128 5.68 2.22 10.44
C PHE A 128 6.67 2.44 9.29
N GLN A 129 7.09 3.68 9.07
CA GLN A 129 8.11 4.00 8.08
C GLN A 129 9.48 3.44 8.50
N GLN A 130 9.81 3.60 9.78
CA GLN A 130 11.05 3.06 10.36
C GLN A 130 11.05 1.52 10.33
N ALA A 131 9.93 0.88 10.68
CA ALA A 131 9.79 -0.58 10.63
C ALA A 131 9.95 -1.12 9.20
N LYS A 132 9.36 -0.45 8.20
CA LYS A 132 9.54 -0.81 6.79
C LYS A 132 11.00 -0.67 6.34
N LEU A 133 11.64 0.45 6.63
CA LEU A 133 13.06 0.66 6.30
C LEU A 133 13.97 -0.35 6.97
N ALA A 134 13.71 -0.69 8.23
CA ALA A 134 14.46 -1.73 8.94
C ALA A 134 14.34 -3.10 8.23
N PHE A 135 13.15 -3.46 7.74
CA PHE A 135 13.00 -4.70 6.99
C PHE A 135 13.60 -4.61 5.58
N GLU A 136 13.48 -3.49 4.89
CA GLU A 136 14.16 -3.28 3.60
C GLU A 136 15.67 -3.52 3.72
N ALA A 137 16.31 -3.01 4.78
CA ALA A 137 17.73 -3.22 5.03
C ALA A 137 18.08 -4.71 5.29
N GLN A 138 17.26 -5.44 6.05
CA GLN A 138 17.43 -6.89 6.26
C GLN A 138 17.30 -7.67 4.95
N LEU A 139 16.31 -7.32 4.13
CA LEU A 139 16.07 -7.96 2.85
C LEU A 139 17.24 -7.73 1.88
N GLN A 140 17.76 -6.51 1.81
CA GLN A 140 18.90 -6.17 0.96
C GLN A 140 20.18 -6.92 1.36
N ALA A 141 20.37 -7.16 2.66
CA ALA A 141 21.51 -7.89 3.20
C ALA A 141 21.35 -9.42 3.15
N ALA A 142 20.17 -9.95 2.77
CA ALA A 142 19.85 -11.37 2.90
C ALA A 142 20.51 -12.30 1.87
N GLY A 143 21.22 -11.77 0.87
CA GLY A 143 21.83 -12.56 -0.21
C GLY A 143 20.84 -13.17 -1.20
N LEU A 144 19.58 -12.74 -1.17
CA LEU A 144 18.53 -13.13 -2.11
C LEU A 144 18.41 -12.13 -3.24
N ARG A 145 17.77 -12.53 -4.34
CA ARG A 145 17.24 -11.56 -5.31
C ARG A 145 16.06 -10.84 -4.66
N TRP A 146 16.00 -9.52 -4.76
CA TRP A 146 14.94 -8.73 -4.15
C TRP A 146 14.44 -7.61 -5.06
N SER A 147 13.22 -7.13 -4.80
CA SER A 147 12.66 -5.91 -5.36
C SER A 147 11.86 -5.21 -4.27
N VAL A 148 12.11 -3.92 -4.03
CA VAL A 148 11.36 -3.11 -3.07
C VAL A 148 10.51 -2.11 -3.83
N VAL A 149 9.20 -2.35 -3.86
CA VAL A 149 8.23 -1.47 -4.53
C VAL A 149 7.74 -0.43 -3.54
N ARG A 150 7.95 0.86 -3.84
CA ARG A 150 7.52 2.01 -3.02
C ARG A 150 6.44 2.80 -3.76
N PRO A 151 5.16 2.37 -3.69
CA PRO A 151 4.08 3.06 -4.36
C PRO A 151 3.72 4.38 -3.70
N THR A 152 3.09 5.25 -4.49
CA THR A 152 2.42 6.47 -4.06
C THR A 152 1.07 6.15 -3.40
N ALA A 153 0.11 7.08 -3.39
CA ALA A 153 -1.20 6.89 -2.80
C ALA A 153 -2.07 5.92 -3.63
N PHE A 154 -2.88 5.11 -2.96
CA PHE A 154 -3.85 4.21 -3.59
C PHE A 154 -5.19 4.91 -3.80
N PHE A 155 -5.93 4.54 -4.84
CA PHE A 155 -7.29 5.06 -5.08
C PHE A 155 -8.19 4.90 -3.86
N LYS A 156 -8.11 3.75 -3.19
CA LYS A 156 -8.84 3.48 -1.96
C LYS A 156 -8.60 4.54 -0.89
N SER A 157 -7.34 4.91 -0.66
CA SER A 157 -6.99 5.92 0.36
C SER A 157 -7.54 7.30 0.03
N LEU A 158 -7.61 7.65 -1.26
CA LEU A 158 -8.14 8.93 -1.74
C LEU A 158 -9.67 8.95 -1.80
N SER A 159 -10.32 7.80 -1.72
CA SER A 159 -11.78 7.67 -1.69
C SER A 159 -12.38 7.81 -0.28
N GLY A 160 -11.57 8.10 0.74
CA GLY A 160 -12.01 8.18 2.13
C GLY A 160 -13.11 9.21 2.39
N GLN A 161 -13.18 10.28 1.61
CA GLN A 161 -14.20 11.31 1.73
C GLN A 161 -15.41 11.10 0.78
N TRP A 162 -15.45 10.03 -0.02
CA TRP A 162 -16.52 9.76 -0.97
C TRP A 162 -17.91 9.80 -0.32
N ALA A 163 -18.14 9.00 0.72
CA ALA A 163 -19.43 8.95 1.41
C ALA A 163 -19.83 10.31 2.02
N ARG A 164 -18.84 11.10 2.49
CA ARG A 164 -19.05 12.43 3.02
C ARG A 164 -19.57 13.40 1.93
N VAL A 165 -18.92 13.36 0.77
CA VAL A 165 -19.28 14.22 -0.37
C VAL A 165 -20.63 13.80 -0.95
N GLN A 166 -20.88 12.49 -1.07
CA GLN A 166 -22.14 11.92 -1.51
C GLN A 166 -23.33 12.33 -0.61
N ALA A 167 -23.06 12.51 0.70
CA ALA A 167 -24.03 13.05 1.65
C ALA A 167 -24.17 14.57 1.62
N GLY A 168 -23.65 15.25 0.59
CA GLY A 168 -23.72 16.72 0.42
C GLY A 168 -22.84 17.52 1.37
N LYS A 169 -21.92 16.86 2.10
CA LYS A 169 -20.98 17.55 2.99
C LYS A 169 -19.73 18.01 2.23
N PRO A 170 -19.09 19.13 2.62
CA PRO A 170 -17.92 19.64 1.92
C PRO A 170 -16.73 18.67 2.00
N PHE A 171 -15.94 18.59 0.92
CA PHE A 171 -14.63 17.92 0.90
C PHE A 171 -13.66 18.71 1.78
N LEU A 172 -12.97 18.01 2.68
CA LEU A 172 -12.03 18.64 3.62
C LEU A 172 -10.62 18.65 3.01
N VAL A 173 -9.99 19.81 3.02
CA VAL A 173 -8.59 19.99 2.63
C VAL A 173 -7.83 20.66 3.76
N PHE A 174 -6.59 20.24 3.97
CA PHE A 174 -5.72 20.88 4.96
C PHE A 174 -4.97 22.06 4.35
N GLY A 175 -4.83 23.14 5.15
CA GLY A 175 -4.20 24.37 4.69
C GLY A 175 -4.89 24.96 3.46
N ASN A 176 -4.11 25.27 2.43
CA ASN A 176 -4.63 25.81 1.16
C ASN A 176 -5.11 24.74 0.17
N GLY A 177 -5.05 23.43 0.55
CA GLY A 177 -5.41 22.32 -0.32
C GLY A 177 -4.38 21.98 -1.41
N ARG A 178 -3.21 22.61 -1.38
CA ARG A 178 -2.08 22.39 -2.31
C ARG A 178 -0.77 22.09 -1.59
N LEU A 179 -0.82 21.78 -0.29
CA LEU A 179 0.37 21.46 0.52
C LEU A 179 1.01 20.14 0.09
N THR A 180 0.22 19.23 -0.44
CA THR A 180 0.64 17.89 -0.80
C THR A 180 0.16 17.53 -2.20
N ALA A 181 0.88 16.61 -2.85
CA ALA A 181 0.47 16.02 -4.11
C ALA A 181 0.87 14.54 -4.18
N CYS A 182 0.20 13.77 -5.03
CA CYS A 182 0.52 12.39 -5.32
C CYS A 182 0.17 12.04 -6.77
N LYS A 183 0.78 10.95 -7.29
CA LYS A 183 0.37 10.29 -8.53
C LYS A 183 -0.38 9.01 -8.15
N PRO A 184 -1.72 9.05 -7.99
CA PRO A 184 -2.47 7.91 -7.48
C PRO A 184 -2.34 6.70 -8.39
N ILE A 185 -2.24 5.50 -7.79
CA ILE A 185 -2.15 4.24 -8.54
C ILE A 185 -3.32 3.32 -8.16
N SER A 186 -3.89 2.62 -9.15
CA SER A 186 -4.94 1.63 -8.91
C SER A 186 -4.37 0.34 -8.30
N ASP A 187 -5.24 -0.42 -7.64
CA ASP A 187 -4.87 -1.73 -7.08
C ASP A 187 -4.45 -2.70 -8.19
N ALA A 188 -5.10 -2.63 -9.36
CA ALA A 188 -4.82 -3.47 -10.51
C ALA A 188 -3.47 -3.14 -11.16
N ASP A 189 -3.20 -1.87 -11.43
CA ASP A 189 -1.92 -1.44 -12.01
C ASP A 189 -0.76 -1.73 -11.05
N LEU A 190 -0.96 -1.50 -9.75
CA LEU A 190 0.06 -1.82 -8.76
C LEU A 190 0.32 -3.33 -8.68
N ALA A 191 -0.72 -4.16 -8.74
CA ALA A 191 -0.58 -5.61 -8.78
C ALA A 191 0.20 -6.06 -10.01
N ALA A 192 -0.11 -5.53 -11.18
CA ALA A 192 0.62 -5.81 -12.42
C ALA A 192 2.08 -5.34 -12.37
N PHE A 193 2.36 -4.20 -11.70
CA PHE A 193 3.74 -3.76 -11.48
C PHE A 193 4.50 -4.71 -10.56
N ILE A 194 3.89 -5.15 -9.45
CA ILE A 194 4.48 -6.06 -8.46
C ILE A 194 4.77 -7.42 -9.10
N THR A 195 3.80 -8.03 -9.79
CA THR A 195 3.99 -9.33 -10.44
C THR A 195 5.00 -9.24 -11.57
N GLY A 196 5.02 -8.12 -12.30
CA GLY A 196 6.02 -7.84 -13.32
C GLY A 196 7.47 -7.84 -12.79
N CYS A 197 7.72 -7.63 -11.48
CA CYS A 197 9.06 -7.78 -10.91
C CYS A 197 9.62 -9.20 -11.08
N LEU A 198 8.76 -10.21 -11.20
CA LEU A 198 9.17 -11.61 -11.38
C LEU A 198 9.79 -11.88 -12.76
N ALA A 199 9.48 -11.04 -13.76
CA ALA A 199 9.86 -11.24 -15.15
C ALA A 199 10.84 -10.19 -15.70
N HIS A 200 11.02 -9.07 -15.00
CA HIS A 200 11.79 -7.93 -15.50
C HIS A 200 13.13 -7.74 -14.74
N PRO A 201 14.28 -8.17 -15.30
CA PRO A 201 15.58 -8.09 -14.62
C PRO A 201 15.98 -6.69 -14.16
N GLN A 202 15.56 -5.65 -14.88
CA GLN A 202 15.80 -4.24 -14.51
C GLN A 202 15.10 -3.82 -13.20
N ARG A 203 14.19 -4.64 -12.68
CA ARG A 203 13.51 -4.43 -11.38
C ARG A 203 14.14 -5.23 -10.24
N TRP A 204 15.17 -6.02 -10.53
CA TRP A 204 15.84 -6.85 -9.53
C TRP A 204 16.91 -6.07 -8.77
N ASN A 205 17.03 -6.36 -7.48
CA ASN A 205 17.96 -5.70 -6.55
C ASN A 205 17.84 -4.16 -6.61
N ALA A 206 16.60 -3.69 -6.70
CA ALA A 206 16.30 -2.28 -6.88
C ALA A 206 15.16 -1.80 -5.95
N VAL A 207 15.26 -0.55 -5.52
CA VAL A 207 14.17 0.19 -4.89
C VAL A 207 13.40 0.93 -5.99
N LEU A 208 12.10 0.68 -6.06
CA LEU A 208 11.24 1.04 -7.18
C LEU A 208 10.12 1.98 -6.71
N PRO A 209 10.34 3.30 -6.68
CA PRO A 209 9.25 4.24 -6.51
C PRO A 209 8.31 4.13 -7.72
N ILE A 210 6.98 4.19 -7.50
CA ILE A 210 6.01 4.06 -8.58
C ILE A 210 4.71 4.77 -8.24
N GLY A 211 4.16 5.52 -9.20
CA GLY A 211 2.84 6.12 -9.20
C GLY A 211 2.00 5.67 -10.38
N GLY A 212 0.73 6.04 -10.38
CA GLY A 212 -0.15 5.87 -11.52
C GLY A 212 0.10 6.92 -12.61
N PRO A 213 -0.62 6.79 -13.75
CA PRO A 213 -0.44 7.66 -14.91
C PRO A 213 -0.98 9.07 -14.67
N GLY A 214 -0.40 10.01 -15.39
CA GLY A 214 -0.86 11.40 -15.46
C GLY A 214 -0.24 12.36 -14.45
N PRO A 215 -0.77 13.57 -14.33
CA PRO A 215 -0.19 14.61 -13.48
C PRO A 215 -0.32 14.27 -11.99
N ALA A 216 0.56 14.85 -11.18
CA ALA A 216 0.40 14.79 -9.73
C ALA A 216 -0.83 15.60 -9.30
N LEU A 217 -1.67 15.00 -8.47
CA LEU A 217 -2.94 15.58 -8.00
C LEU A 217 -2.80 16.10 -6.57
N THR A 218 -3.18 17.35 -6.37
CA THR A 218 -3.37 17.96 -5.04
C THR A 218 -4.75 17.59 -4.46
N PRO A 219 -5.02 17.81 -3.16
CA PRO A 219 -6.37 17.67 -2.60
C PRO A 219 -7.44 18.51 -3.31
N LEU A 220 -7.10 19.69 -3.85
CA LEU A 220 -8.05 20.48 -4.65
C LEU A 220 -8.35 19.82 -6.00
N ASP A 221 -7.34 19.23 -6.66
CA ASP A 221 -7.54 18.51 -7.91
C ASP A 221 -8.40 17.25 -7.70
N GLN A 222 -8.26 16.58 -6.54
CA GLN A 222 -9.15 15.48 -6.13
C GLN A 222 -10.59 15.95 -5.94
N ALA A 223 -10.81 17.11 -5.29
CA ALA A 223 -12.15 17.68 -5.11
C ALA A 223 -12.77 18.07 -6.47
N GLN A 224 -11.97 18.55 -7.43
CA GLN A 224 -12.42 18.82 -8.79
C GLN A 224 -12.81 17.52 -9.51
N ALA A 225 -11.98 16.47 -9.46
CA ALA A 225 -12.30 15.17 -10.05
C ALA A 225 -13.58 14.56 -9.47
N LEU A 226 -13.84 14.75 -8.17
CA LEU A 226 -15.12 14.37 -7.55
C LEU A 226 -16.29 15.20 -8.08
N SER A 227 -16.09 16.52 -8.29
CA SER A 227 -17.12 17.39 -8.87
C SER A 227 -17.51 16.94 -10.27
N ASP A 228 -16.51 16.64 -11.09
CA ASP A 228 -16.69 16.17 -12.48
C ASP A 228 -17.41 14.82 -12.51
N ALA A 229 -17.02 13.87 -11.66
CA ALA A 229 -17.64 12.55 -11.57
C ALA A 229 -19.11 12.60 -11.10
N LEU A 230 -19.44 13.53 -10.20
CA LEU A 230 -20.79 13.70 -9.66
C LEU A 230 -21.68 14.62 -10.52
N GLY A 231 -21.12 15.30 -11.53
CA GLY A 231 -21.84 16.29 -12.35
C GLY A 231 -22.33 17.51 -11.56
N GLN A 232 -21.75 17.76 -10.37
CA GLN A 232 -22.12 18.89 -9.50
C GLN A 232 -20.92 19.44 -8.75
N LYS A 233 -20.94 20.73 -8.45
CA LYS A 233 -19.85 21.38 -7.71
C LYS A 233 -19.77 20.84 -6.28
N VAL A 234 -18.65 20.23 -5.94
CA VAL A 234 -18.33 19.80 -4.57
C VAL A 234 -17.81 21.01 -3.78
N ALA A 235 -18.47 21.34 -2.66
CA ALA A 235 -17.99 22.37 -1.76
C ALA A 235 -16.69 21.91 -1.09
N VAL A 236 -15.73 22.82 -0.94
CA VAL A 236 -14.45 22.56 -0.26
C VAL A 236 -14.42 23.34 1.06
N ARG A 237 -13.96 22.68 2.12
CA ARG A 237 -13.73 23.32 3.42
C ARG A 237 -12.27 23.20 3.81
N HIS A 238 -11.62 24.34 4.01
CA HIS A 238 -10.24 24.43 4.46
C HIS A 238 -10.14 24.20 5.98
N VAL A 239 -9.23 23.35 6.39
CA VAL A 239 -8.94 23.02 7.79
C VAL A 239 -7.50 23.45 8.09
N PRO A 240 -7.27 24.30 9.11
CA PRO A 240 -5.91 24.67 9.49
C PRO A 240 -5.10 23.45 9.95
N VAL A 241 -3.86 23.31 9.47
CA VAL A 241 -2.96 22.21 9.91
C VAL A 241 -2.70 22.29 11.43
N ALA A 242 -2.64 23.52 11.98
CA ALA A 242 -2.46 23.76 13.41
C ALA A 242 -3.53 23.06 14.28
N LEU A 243 -4.73 22.81 13.73
CA LEU A 243 -5.75 22.03 14.45
C LEU A 243 -5.27 20.60 14.75
N LEU A 244 -4.57 19.98 13.81
CA LEU A 244 -3.99 18.65 14.01
C LEU A 244 -2.89 18.71 15.09
N ASP A 245 -2.07 19.76 15.12
CA ASP A 245 -1.03 19.95 16.13
C ASP A 245 -1.63 20.07 17.54
N ILE A 246 -2.73 20.83 17.68
CA ILE A 246 -3.48 20.99 18.94
C ILE A 246 -4.05 19.62 19.39
N ILE A 247 -4.68 18.89 18.47
CA ILE A 247 -5.25 17.55 18.77
C ILE A 247 -4.15 16.59 19.21
N ILE A 248 -3.03 16.56 18.50
CA ILE A 248 -1.88 15.69 18.82
C ILE A 248 -1.32 16.06 20.20
N GLY A 249 -1.15 17.34 20.49
CA GLY A 249 -0.67 17.83 21.78
C GLY A 249 -1.58 17.40 22.94
N GLY A 250 -2.89 17.60 22.82
CA GLY A 250 -3.89 17.18 23.79
C GLY A 250 -3.92 15.66 24.00
N LEU A 251 -3.88 14.89 22.90
CA LEU A 251 -3.85 13.42 22.97
C LEU A 251 -2.54 12.89 23.60
N ARG A 252 -1.40 13.54 23.38
CA ARG A 252 -0.12 13.19 24.01
C ARG A 252 -0.17 13.40 25.53
N LEU A 253 -0.72 14.53 25.99
CA LEU A 253 -0.91 14.79 27.41
C LEU A 253 -1.84 13.74 28.04
N ALA A 254 -3.00 13.48 27.43
CA ALA A 254 -3.90 12.43 27.89
C ALA A 254 -3.27 11.03 27.83
N GLY A 255 -2.35 10.82 26.90
CA GLY A 255 -1.58 9.57 26.70
C GLY A 255 -0.63 9.24 27.86
N LEU A 256 -0.30 10.19 28.73
CA LEU A 256 0.46 9.93 29.96
C LEU A 256 -0.33 9.01 30.90
N LEU A 257 -1.66 9.13 30.89
CA LEU A 257 -2.57 8.37 31.77
C LEU A 257 -3.37 7.29 31.03
N SER A 258 -3.44 7.32 29.69
CA SER A 258 -4.29 6.44 28.90
C SER A 258 -3.57 5.85 27.69
N PRO A 259 -3.37 4.51 27.62
CA PRO A 259 -2.84 3.84 26.43
C PRO A 259 -3.65 4.11 25.15
N ARG A 260 -4.99 4.20 25.28
CA ARG A 260 -5.89 4.51 24.15
C ARG A 260 -5.67 5.92 23.59
N ALA A 261 -5.42 6.91 24.46
CA ALA A 261 -5.11 8.27 24.03
C ALA A 261 -3.74 8.31 23.32
N ARG A 262 -2.77 7.52 23.74
CA ARG A 262 -1.46 7.36 23.08
C ARG A 262 -1.61 6.80 21.68
N GLU A 263 -2.41 5.75 21.49
CA GLU A 263 -2.69 5.19 20.16
C GLU A 263 -3.38 6.22 19.25
N LYS A 264 -4.38 6.95 19.77
CA LYS A 264 -5.05 8.02 19.01
C LYS A 264 -4.08 9.16 18.64
N ALA A 265 -3.13 9.48 19.50
CA ALA A 265 -2.09 10.48 19.19
C ALA A 265 -1.22 10.03 18.01
N GLU A 266 -0.83 8.74 17.96
CA GLU A 266 -0.08 8.20 16.82
C GLU A 266 -0.90 8.21 15.52
N LEU A 267 -2.18 7.83 15.57
CA LEU A 267 -3.07 7.94 14.40
C LEU A 267 -3.20 9.39 13.92
N ALA A 268 -3.35 10.34 14.83
CA ALA A 268 -3.40 11.76 14.47
C ALA A 268 -2.08 12.27 13.86
N ARG A 269 -0.91 11.76 14.33
CA ARG A 269 0.40 12.04 13.71
C ARG A 269 0.48 11.50 12.28
N ILE A 270 -0.04 10.30 12.03
CA ILE A 270 -0.11 9.73 10.68
C ILE A 270 -0.96 10.62 9.77
N GLY A 271 -2.14 11.03 10.24
CA GLY A 271 -3.00 11.97 9.50
C GLY A 271 -2.31 13.29 9.19
N ARG A 272 -1.59 13.87 10.19
CA ARG A 272 -0.82 15.09 10.00
C ARG A 272 0.31 14.92 8.97
N TYR A 273 1.00 13.78 8.99
CA TYR A 273 2.03 13.48 8.01
C TYR A 273 1.48 13.52 6.59
N TYR A 274 0.39 12.82 6.32
CA TYR A 274 -0.25 12.82 5.00
C TYR A 274 -0.90 14.15 4.62
N ALA A 275 -1.27 14.98 5.59
CA ALA A 275 -1.76 16.33 5.34
C ALA A 275 -0.66 17.34 4.94
N THR A 276 0.62 17.01 5.19
CA THR A 276 1.75 17.94 5.02
C THR A 276 2.92 17.39 4.18
N GLN A 277 2.93 16.10 3.86
CA GLN A 277 3.98 15.46 3.07
C GLN A 277 3.40 14.86 1.79
N SER A 278 4.00 15.16 0.65
CA SER A 278 3.58 14.60 -0.64
C SER A 278 3.98 13.13 -0.79
N MET A 279 3.17 12.39 -1.54
CA MET A 279 3.47 11.02 -1.97
C MET A 279 4.08 11.03 -3.37
N LEU A 280 5.26 11.62 -3.49
CA LEU A 280 6.07 11.75 -4.69
C LEU A 280 7.53 11.44 -4.35
N VAL A 281 8.36 11.22 -5.34
CA VAL A 281 9.82 11.08 -5.13
C VAL A 281 10.36 12.36 -4.51
N TRP A 282 11.15 12.19 -3.46
CA TRP A 282 11.89 13.29 -2.84
C TRP A 282 13.21 13.49 -3.58
N ASP A 283 13.46 14.71 -4.03
CA ASP A 283 14.72 15.14 -4.64
C ASP A 283 15.60 15.76 -3.55
N ASP A 284 16.70 15.08 -3.23
CA ASP A 284 17.63 15.54 -2.19
C ASP A 284 18.38 16.82 -2.59
N GLN A 285 18.62 17.02 -3.89
CA GLN A 285 19.30 18.22 -4.39
C GLN A 285 18.38 19.44 -4.34
N ALA A 286 17.17 19.29 -4.86
CA ALA A 286 16.16 20.35 -4.83
C ALA A 286 15.53 20.53 -3.45
N ARG A 287 15.70 19.57 -2.53
CA ARG A 287 15.03 19.49 -1.21
C ARG A 287 13.51 19.65 -1.34
N ALA A 288 12.94 19.02 -2.36
CA ALA A 288 11.53 19.11 -2.72
C ALA A 288 10.99 17.79 -3.26
N TYR A 289 9.68 17.62 -3.21
CA TYR A 289 9.00 16.51 -3.87
C TYR A 289 8.88 16.79 -5.37
N SER A 290 9.23 15.80 -6.20
CA SER A 290 9.25 15.92 -7.66
C SER A 290 8.21 15.00 -8.32
N ALA A 291 7.20 15.60 -8.94
CA ALA A 291 6.26 14.86 -9.78
C ALA A 291 6.93 14.29 -11.03
N GLN A 292 7.91 15.02 -11.60
CA GLN A 292 8.64 14.59 -12.79
C GLN A 292 9.55 13.40 -12.51
N ALA A 293 10.21 13.36 -11.34
CA ALA A 293 11.05 12.24 -10.93
C ALA A 293 10.25 11.03 -10.44
N THR A 294 8.92 11.16 -10.25
CA THR A 294 8.06 10.06 -9.83
C THR A 294 7.65 9.23 -11.05
N PRO A 295 8.14 7.97 -11.18
CA PRO A 295 7.80 7.11 -12.30
C PRO A 295 6.32 6.78 -12.35
N GLU A 296 5.81 6.51 -13.55
CA GLU A 296 4.41 6.18 -13.82
C GLU A 296 4.28 4.76 -14.33
N PHE A 297 3.16 4.11 -13.96
CA PHE A 297 2.80 2.80 -14.48
C PHE A 297 1.29 2.62 -14.51
N GLY A 298 0.82 1.89 -15.54
CA GLY A 298 -0.58 1.53 -15.70
C GLY A 298 -1.37 2.52 -16.56
N THR A 299 -2.67 2.34 -16.56
CA THR A 299 -3.61 3.10 -17.38
C THR A 299 -4.80 3.63 -16.60
N ASP A 300 -5.05 3.11 -15.38
CA ASP A 300 -6.20 3.51 -14.58
C ASP A 300 -5.98 4.90 -13.98
N THR A 301 -6.98 5.79 -14.13
CA THR A 301 -6.95 7.13 -13.54
C THR A 301 -7.87 7.25 -12.32
N LEU A 302 -7.55 8.16 -11.40
CA LEU A 302 -8.42 8.45 -10.26
C LEU A 302 -9.77 9.02 -10.72
N ALA A 303 -9.79 9.78 -11.81
CA ALA A 303 -11.02 10.32 -12.41
C ALA A 303 -11.96 9.19 -12.87
N ASP A 304 -11.44 8.19 -13.59
CA ASP A 304 -12.22 7.02 -14.01
C ASP A 304 -12.73 6.22 -12.81
N HIS A 305 -11.90 6.10 -11.76
CA HIS A 305 -12.33 5.45 -10.52
C HIS A 305 -13.50 6.18 -9.87
N TYR A 306 -13.44 7.51 -9.75
CA TYR A 306 -14.55 8.30 -9.21
C TYR A 306 -15.80 8.24 -10.11
N ALA A 307 -15.65 8.22 -11.43
CA ALA A 307 -16.77 8.01 -12.34
C ALA A 307 -17.44 6.65 -12.14
N LYS A 308 -16.66 5.57 -11.94
CA LYS A 308 -17.19 4.22 -11.61
C LYS A 308 -17.92 4.21 -10.26
N LEU A 309 -17.43 4.94 -9.25
CA LEU A 309 -18.11 5.10 -7.97
C LEU A 309 -19.45 5.86 -8.12
N ALA A 310 -19.47 6.93 -8.91
CA ALA A 310 -20.67 7.72 -9.18
C ALA A 310 -21.73 6.91 -9.94
N ALA A 311 -21.31 6.07 -10.88
CA ALA A 311 -22.17 5.16 -11.62
C ALA A 311 -22.63 3.93 -10.81
N GLY A 312 -22.12 3.73 -9.58
CA GLY A 312 -22.44 2.55 -8.74
C GLY A 312 -21.81 1.24 -9.24
N THR A 313 -20.89 1.29 -10.22
CA THR A 313 -20.19 0.11 -10.77
C THR A 313 -18.94 -0.26 -9.99
N ALA A 314 -18.52 0.57 -9.03
CA ALA A 314 -17.50 0.29 -8.03
C ALA A 314 -18.00 0.64 -6.63
N GLN A 315 -17.37 0.07 -5.61
CA GLN A 315 -17.67 0.35 -4.21
C GLN A 315 -16.41 0.74 -3.46
N VAL A 316 -16.53 1.64 -2.48
CA VAL A 316 -15.44 2.00 -1.58
C VAL A 316 -15.44 1.06 -0.39
N ASP A 317 -14.54 0.09 -0.39
CA ASP A 317 -14.25 -0.74 0.79
C ASP A 317 -13.07 -0.14 1.56
N LEU A 318 -13.33 0.78 2.47
CA LEU A 318 -12.29 1.38 3.31
C LEU A 318 -11.72 0.38 4.33
N GLY A 319 -12.47 -0.68 4.67
CA GLY A 319 -12.06 -1.67 5.66
C GLY A 319 -11.69 -1.00 7.00
N ALA A 320 -10.57 -1.41 7.59
CA ALA A 320 -10.07 -0.85 8.85
C ALA A 320 -9.48 0.58 8.72
N HIS A 321 -9.40 1.15 7.52
CA HIS A 321 -8.88 2.50 7.24
C HIS A 321 -9.98 3.58 7.19
N ALA A 322 -11.20 3.30 7.62
CA ALA A 322 -12.32 4.24 7.69
C ALA A 322 -12.16 5.34 8.77
N VAL A 323 -10.94 5.77 9.06
CA VAL A 323 -10.64 6.69 10.18
C VAL A 323 -10.51 8.15 9.72
N PHE A 324 -10.62 8.45 8.43
CA PHE A 324 -10.51 9.82 7.89
C PHE A 324 -11.73 10.21 7.06
#